data_243e21a2ae781dbfe3fad9d1448dfc1d
#
_entry.id   243e21a2ae781dbfe3fad9d1448dfc1d
#
_cell.length_a   1.000
_cell.length_b   1.000
_cell.length_c   1.000
_cell.angle_alpha   90.00
_cell.angle_beta   90.00
_cell.angle_gamma   90.00
#
_symmetry.space_group_name_H-M   'P 1'
#
loop_
_entity.id
_entity.type
_entity.pdbx_description
1 polymer ?
#
loop_
_entity_poly.entity_id
_entity_poly.type
_entity_poly.pdbx_seq_one_letter_code
_entity_poly.pdbx_strand_id
1 'polypeptide(L)'
;MVNFVLLLILLVFFLMISYFGCDRDIMAPDVLYLAGFVLAIIVAGMNIKAWGIDLSIKTIIIILLGALSFLGVGGLYRVSHGKNAIKGSVEVQRIQIARWKNIFVIAFGILTLLLYYKEVVRLSAYADTYWKSFGIMVAYKRVVSYGDIMINPVVNQMTKVVYSFGYIYMYVFMNNIFASKEKKRITRNIEYLIPVFLFIVMSIIKGNRVDIMQLVVMAVFLYYMFLHRKIGWNKHISGKMLKKAIVIFVIGMILFYYMKELIGRVSSLNFFEYIMQYIGGSIQLLNQYMKDHSQSNVVPFGETLT
;
A
#
# COMPACT_ATOMS: atom_id res chain seq x y z
N MET A 1 -4.87 -7.73 28.48
CA MET A 1 -6.16 -8.08 27.84
C MET A 1 -7.17 -6.95 27.86
N VAL A 2 -7.43 -6.32 29.02
CA VAL A 2 -8.36 -5.17 29.15
C VAL A 2 -8.04 -4.05 28.15
N ASN A 3 -6.78 -3.66 28.02
CA ASN A 3 -6.32 -2.61 27.10
C ASN A 3 -6.66 -2.89 25.62
N PHE A 4 -6.60 -4.15 25.17
CA PHE A 4 -7.00 -4.54 23.82
C PHE A 4 -8.50 -4.37 23.59
N VAL A 5 -9.30 -4.84 24.55
CA VAL A 5 -10.77 -4.72 24.45
C VAL A 5 -11.19 -3.27 24.44
N LEU A 6 -10.61 -2.46 25.34
CA LEU A 6 -10.89 -1.02 25.40
C LEU A 6 -10.55 -0.33 24.07
N LEU A 7 -9.36 -0.57 23.53
CA LEU A 7 -8.93 0.02 22.26
C LEU A 7 -9.84 -0.42 21.11
N LEU A 8 -10.20 -1.70 21.05
CA LEU A 8 -11.10 -2.23 20.02
C LEU A 8 -12.47 -1.55 20.08
N ILE A 9 -13.07 -1.44 21.27
CA ILE A 9 -14.38 -0.79 21.46
C ILE A 9 -14.31 0.67 20.98
N LEU A 10 -13.29 1.42 21.36
CA LEU A 10 -13.13 2.83 20.98
C LEU A 10 -12.92 2.98 19.46
N LEU A 11 -12.10 2.12 18.83
CA LEU A 11 -11.90 2.17 17.38
C LEU A 11 -13.15 1.79 16.60
N VAL A 12 -13.92 0.78 17.06
CA VAL A 12 -15.21 0.43 16.45
C VAL A 12 -16.22 1.56 16.59
N PHE A 13 -16.28 2.22 17.75
CA PHE A 13 -17.11 3.39 17.96
C PHE A 13 -16.75 4.54 17.00
N PHE A 14 -15.46 4.86 16.87
CA PHE A 14 -15.00 5.88 15.91
C PHE A 14 -15.28 5.48 14.46
N LEU A 15 -15.13 4.20 14.11
CA LEU A 15 -15.48 3.68 12.80
C LEU A 15 -16.97 3.88 12.49
N MET A 16 -17.85 3.63 13.43
CA MET A 16 -19.28 3.87 13.28
C MET A 16 -19.57 5.36 13.05
N ILE A 17 -18.99 6.24 13.87
CA ILE A 17 -19.15 7.70 13.69
C ILE A 17 -18.69 8.13 12.30
N SER A 18 -17.52 7.67 11.87
CA SER A 18 -16.97 7.99 10.55
C SER A 18 -17.87 7.47 9.43
N TYR A 19 -18.27 6.20 9.49
CA TYR A 19 -19.09 5.55 8.48
C TYR A 19 -20.44 6.26 8.26
N PHE A 20 -21.14 6.58 9.35
CA PHE A 20 -22.39 7.34 9.26
C PHE A 20 -22.18 8.81 8.87
N GLY A 21 -21.08 9.41 9.31
CA GLY A 21 -20.72 10.78 8.94
C GLY A 21 -20.30 10.93 7.47
N CYS A 22 -19.85 9.85 6.82
CA CYS A 22 -19.47 9.81 5.41
C CYS A 22 -20.59 9.28 4.48
N ASP A 23 -21.86 9.43 4.86
CA ASP A 23 -22.99 8.92 4.08
C ASP A 23 -22.85 7.44 3.67
N ARG A 24 -22.25 6.63 4.55
CA ARG A 24 -21.95 5.19 4.37
C ARG A 24 -20.95 4.90 3.25
N ASP A 25 -20.07 5.83 2.94
CA ASP A 25 -18.98 5.59 1.99
C ASP A 25 -17.86 4.78 2.65
N ILE A 26 -17.72 3.52 2.25
CA ILE A 26 -16.70 2.59 2.76
C ILE A 26 -15.29 3.02 2.34
N MET A 27 -15.15 3.76 1.23
CA MET A 27 -13.86 4.20 0.70
C MET A 27 -13.44 5.59 1.21
N ALA A 28 -14.22 6.20 2.10
CA ALA A 28 -13.81 7.42 2.75
C ALA A 28 -12.50 7.21 3.52
N PRO A 29 -11.53 8.14 3.43
CA PRO A 29 -10.20 7.95 4.01
C PRO A 29 -10.20 7.66 5.51
N ASP A 30 -11.07 8.32 6.27
CA ASP A 30 -11.25 8.12 7.70
C ASP A 30 -11.87 6.74 8.02
N VAL A 31 -12.82 6.26 7.20
CA VAL A 31 -13.40 4.91 7.33
C VAL A 31 -12.36 3.85 7.04
N LEU A 32 -11.57 3.99 5.94
CA LEU A 32 -10.53 3.03 5.59
C LEU A 32 -9.41 2.97 6.65
N TYR A 33 -8.99 4.13 7.17
CA TYR A 33 -7.99 4.20 8.24
C TYR A 33 -8.45 3.43 9.47
N LEU A 34 -9.65 3.73 9.96
CA LEU A 34 -10.22 3.10 11.15
C LEU A 34 -10.48 1.61 10.95
N ALA A 35 -11.01 1.21 9.79
CA ALA A 35 -11.24 -0.21 9.46
C ALA A 35 -9.92 -1.00 9.42
N GLY A 36 -8.85 -0.40 8.90
CA GLY A 36 -7.50 -0.99 8.91
C GLY A 36 -6.99 -1.24 10.33
N PHE A 37 -7.12 -0.27 11.22
CA PHE A 37 -6.72 -0.42 12.62
C PHE A 37 -7.60 -1.42 13.38
N VAL A 38 -8.91 -1.40 13.18
CA VAL A 38 -9.82 -2.40 13.75
C VAL A 38 -9.40 -3.81 13.36
N LEU A 39 -9.13 -4.03 12.06
CA LEU A 39 -8.67 -5.32 11.56
C LEU A 39 -7.32 -5.71 12.19
N ALA A 40 -6.36 -4.78 12.26
CA ALA A 40 -5.05 -5.03 12.85
C ALA A 40 -5.14 -5.38 14.35
N ILE A 41 -5.99 -4.69 15.11
CA ILE A 41 -6.22 -4.98 16.53
C ILE A 41 -6.91 -6.32 16.73
N ILE A 42 -7.88 -6.69 15.90
CA ILE A 42 -8.54 -8.01 15.96
C ILE A 42 -7.47 -9.11 15.77
N VAL A 43 -6.67 -9.01 14.71
CA VAL A 43 -5.64 -10.01 14.40
C VAL A 43 -4.54 -10.06 15.48
N ALA A 44 -4.09 -8.91 15.99
CA ALA A 44 -3.16 -8.86 17.12
C ALA A 44 -3.78 -9.47 18.39
N GLY A 45 -5.07 -9.20 18.64
CA GLY A 45 -5.84 -9.76 19.74
C GLY A 45 -5.93 -11.30 19.70
N MET A 46 -6.12 -11.88 18.53
CA MET A 46 -6.11 -13.34 18.34
C MET A 46 -4.74 -13.97 18.65
N ASN A 47 -3.67 -13.22 18.50
CA ASN A 47 -2.29 -13.69 18.68
C ASN A 47 -1.62 -13.17 19.97
N ILE A 48 -2.36 -12.59 20.93
CA ILE A 48 -1.80 -12.02 22.17
C ILE A 48 -0.84 -12.97 22.87
N LYS A 49 -1.26 -14.23 23.06
CA LYS A 49 -0.45 -15.25 23.75
C LYS A 49 0.77 -15.66 22.93
N ALA A 50 0.59 -15.90 21.64
CA ALA A 50 1.67 -16.36 20.76
C ALA A 50 2.77 -15.29 20.57
N TRP A 51 2.39 -14.01 20.54
CA TRP A 51 3.33 -12.91 20.34
C TRP A 51 3.74 -12.20 21.64
N GLY A 52 3.23 -12.64 22.80
CA GLY A 52 3.54 -12.03 24.09
C GLY A 52 3.15 -10.55 24.18
N ILE A 53 2.02 -10.14 23.58
CA ILE A 53 1.66 -8.74 23.51
C ILE A 53 1.08 -8.26 24.83
N ASP A 54 1.75 -7.29 25.44
CA ASP A 54 1.24 -6.46 26.53
C ASP A 54 1.16 -5.00 26.05
N LEU A 55 -0.07 -4.57 25.74
CA LEU A 55 -0.30 -3.27 25.10
C LEU A 55 -0.15 -2.13 26.10
N SER A 56 0.81 -1.24 25.85
CA SER A 56 1.09 -0.08 26.69
C SER A 56 0.03 1.03 26.49
N ILE A 57 -0.20 1.82 27.53
CA ILE A 57 -1.12 2.95 27.48
C ILE A 57 -0.63 4.00 26.45
N LYS A 58 0.69 4.17 26.30
CA LYS A 58 1.27 5.08 25.31
C LYS A 58 0.88 4.69 23.89
N THR A 59 0.95 3.40 23.56
CA THR A 59 0.53 2.86 22.26
C THR A 59 -0.95 3.12 21.99
N ILE A 60 -1.80 2.92 22.99
CA ILE A 60 -3.24 3.20 22.89
C ILE A 60 -3.49 4.66 22.57
N ILE A 61 -2.87 5.57 23.33
CA ILE A 61 -3.01 7.02 23.17
C ILE A 61 -2.60 7.44 21.75
N ILE A 62 -1.47 6.94 21.22
CA ILE A 62 -1.00 7.29 19.89
C ILE A 62 -1.97 6.82 18.80
N ILE A 63 -2.46 5.60 18.90
CA ILE A 63 -3.45 5.07 17.93
C ILE A 63 -4.74 5.89 18.00
N LEU A 64 -5.23 6.21 19.19
CA LEU A 64 -6.44 7.01 19.36
C LEU A 64 -6.26 8.46 18.89
N LEU A 65 -5.11 9.10 19.15
CA LEU A 65 -4.81 10.44 18.63
C LEU A 65 -4.77 10.44 17.10
N GLY A 66 -4.15 9.43 16.47
CA GLY A 66 -4.20 9.26 15.03
C GLY A 66 -5.65 9.12 14.51
N ALA A 67 -6.46 8.28 15.16
CA ALA A 67 -7.87 8.10 14.82
C ALA A 67 -8.68 9.41 14.95
N LEU A 68 -8.50 10.14 16.04
CA LEU A 68 -9.17 11.42 16.27
C LEU A 68 -8.72 12.50 15.28
N SER A 69 -7.45 12.51 14.87
CA SER A 69 -6.95 13.44 13.86
C SER A 69 -7.64 13.21 12.50
N PHE A 70 -7.76 11.94 12.07
CA PHE A 70 -8.48 11.63 10.82
C PHE A 70 -9.97 11.99 10.90
N LEU A 71 -10.64 11.67 12.01
CA LEU A 71 -12.03 12.06 12.23
C LEU A 71 -12.20 13.58 12.25
N GLY A 72 -11.30 14.29 12.94
CA GLY A 72 -11.34 15.76 13.07
C GLY A 72 -11.18 16.43 11.70
N VAL A 73 -10.15 16.07 10.94
CA VAL A 73 -9.90 16.63 9.60
C VAL A 73 -11.04 16.28 8.65
N GLY A 74 -11.50 15.02 8.64
CA GLY A 74 -12.65 14.59 7.82
C GLY A 74 -13.94 15.32 8.20
N GLY A 75 -14.18 15.55 9.50
CA GLY A 75 -15.30 16.32 10.00
C GLY A 75 -15.25 17.79 9.57
N LEU A 76 -14.11 18.46 9.78
CA LEU A 76 -13.88 19.85 9.36
C LEU A 76 -14.08 20.01 7.85
N TYR A 77 -13.53 19.11 7.04
CA TYR A 77 -13.70 19.14 5.59
C TYR A 77 -15.19 19.07 5.19
N ARG A 78 -15.95 18.17 5.82
CA ARG A 78 -17.41 18.02 5.56
C ARG A 78 -18.20 19.26 5.96
N VAL A 79 -17.84 19.89 7.07
CA VAL A 79 -18.52 21.11 7.52
C VAL A 79 -18.20 22.29 6.60
N SER A 80 -16.94 22.43 6.17
CA SER A 80 -16.50 23.57 5.35
C SER A 80 -17.00 23.49 3.88
N HIS A 81 -17.11 22.30 3.30
CA HIS A 81 -17.50 22.12 1.89
C HIS A 81 -18.97 21.72 1.70
N GLY A 82 -19.72 21.47 2.77
CA GLY A 82 -21.12 21.07 2.76
C GLY A 82 -21.36 19.69 2.12
N LYS A 83 -22.57 19.16 2.33
CA LYS A 83 -22.99 17.86 1.77
C LYS A 83 -23.15 17.83 0.25
N ASN A 84 -22.98 18.97 -0.42
CA ASN A 84 -23.32 19.15 -1.84
C ASN A 84 -22.10 19.21 -2.78
N ALA A 85 -20.88 19.04 -2.26
CA ALA A 85 -19.66 19.34 -3.02
C ALA A 85 -19.52 18.53 -4.33
N ILE A 86 -20.01 17.29 -4.43
CA ILE A 86 -19.91 16.50 -5.68
C ILE A 86 -21.09 15.51 -5.78
N LYS A 87 -22.30 16.00 -6.09
CA LYS A 87 -23.46 15.10 -6.26
C LYS A 87 -23.70 14.68 -7.72
N GLY A 88 -23.14 15.37 -8.69
CA GLY A 88 -23.36 15.12 -10.11
C GLY A 88 -22.38 14.11 -10.73
N SER A 89 -22.81 13.47 -11.82
CA SER A 89 -21.88 12.75 -12.70
C SER A 89 -21.02 13.76 -13.46
N VAL A 90 -19.70 13.55 -13.44
CA VAL A 90 -18.74 14.37 -14.20
C VAL A 90 -18.27 13.56 -15.40
N GLU A 91 -18.34 14.13 -16.59
CA GLU A 91 -17.83 13.49 -17.80
C GLU A 91 -16.32 13.36 -17.70
N VAL A 92 -15.83 12.11 -17.83
CA VAL A 92 -14.41 11.81 -17.78
C VAL A 92 -13.82 12.04 -19.18
N GLN A 93 -12.93 13.02 -19.31
CA GLN A 93 -12.24 13.30 -20.56
C GLN A 93 -11.05 12.37 -20.76
N ARG A 94 -10.78 11.97 -22.02
CA ARG A 94 -9.66 11.11 -22.36
C ARG A 94 -8.34 11.89 -22.30
N ILE A 95 -7.36 11.32 -21.60
CA ILE A 95 -5.99 11.83 -21.53
C ILE A 95 -5.16 11.20 -22.64
N GLN A 96 -4.52 12.02 -23.47
CA GLN A 96 -3.59 11.58 -24.51
C GLN A 96 -2.17 12.04 -24.17
N ILE A 97 -1.24 11.11 -24.12
CA ILE A 97 0.18 11.40 -23.93
C ILE A 97 0.85 11.33 -25.30
N ALA A 98 1.67 12.33 -25.65
CA ALA A 98 2.40 12.35 -26.91
C ALA A 98 3.33 11.11 -27.01
N ARG A 99 3.40 10.48 -28.20
CA ARG A 99 4.15 9.22 -28.42
C ARG A 99 5.62 9.32 -27.99
N TRP A 100 6.29 10.43 -28.25
CA TRP A 100 7.68 10.61 -27.86
C TRP A 100 7.87 10.56 -26.33
N LYS A 101 6.91 11.08 -25.53
CA LYS A 101 6.92 11.00 -24.07
C LYS A 101 6.75 9.55 -23.60
N ASN A 102 5.87 8.77 -24.23
CA ASN A 102 5.71 7.36 -23.93
C ASN A 102 7.00 6.59 -24.20
N ILE A 103 7.63 6.82 -25.38
CA ILE A 103 8.91 6.19 -25.74
C ILE A 103 9.99 6.56 -24.75
N PHE A 104 10.11 7.83 -24.36
CA PHE A 104 11.08 8.28 -23.38
C PHE A 104 10.89 7.58 -22.02
N VAL A 105 9.67 7.52 -21.51
CA VAL A 105 9.36 6.86 -20.23
C VAL A 105 9.69 5.36 -20.26
N ILE A 106 9.36 4.67 -21.36
CA ILE A 106 9.67 3.25 -21.53
C ILE A 106 11.19 3.05 -21.62
N ALA A 107 11.90 3.84 -22.43
CA ALA A 107 13.35 3.75 -22.58
C ALA A 107 14.08 4.03 -21.24
N PHE A 108 13.65 5.06 -20.51
CA PHE A 108 14.16 5.37 -19.18
C PHE A 108 13.90 4.23 -18.18
N GLY A 109 12.70 3.65 -18.20
CA GLY A 109 12.35 2.52 -17.35
C GLY A 109 13.20 1.29 -17.62
N ILE A 110 13.43 0.94 -18.91
CA ILE A 110 14.29 -0.19 -19.30
C ILE A 110 15.73 0.07 -18.90
N LEU A 111 16.26 1.28 -19.15
CA LEU A 111 17.62 1.64 -18.73
C LEU A 111 17.80 1.50 -17.21
N THR A 112 16.84 2.03 -16.45
CA THR A 112 16.86 1.94 -14.98
C THR A 112 16.84 0.50 -14.52
N LEU A 113 16.04 -0.35 -15.16
CA LEU A 113 15.91 -1.77 -14.84
C LEU A 113 17.25 -2.51 -15.08
N LEU A 114 17.92 -2.23 -16.18
CA LEU A 114 19.23 -2.80 -16.49
C LEU A 114 20.31 -2.35 -15.49
N LEU A 115 20.33 -1.07 -15.14
CA LEU A 115 21.28 -0.53 -14.15
C LEU A 115 21.00 -1.12 -12.77
N TYR A 116 19.73 -1.24 -12.38
CA TYR A 116 19.37 -1.84 -11.09
C TYR A 116 19.73 -3.32 -11.02
N TYR A 117 19.52 -4.07 -12.11
CA TYR A 117 19.92 -5.47 -12.17
C TYR A 117 21.45 -5.65 -12.01
N LYS A 118 22.25 -4.77 -12.63
CA LYS A 118 23.71 -4.74 -12.41
C LYS A 118 24.05 -4.51 -10.93
N GLU A 119 23.36 -3.61 -10.25
CA GLU A 119 23.52 -3.39 -8.80
C GLU A 119 23.14 -4.64 -7.98
N VAL A 120 22.06 -5.33 -8.35
CA VAL A 120 21.66 -6.59 -7.70
C VAL A 120 22.76 -7.64 -7.81
N VAL A 121 23.33 -7.82 -9.01
CA VAL A 121 24.45 -8.76 -9.23
C VAL A 121 25.67 -8.32 -8.43
N ARG A 122 26.04 -7.03 -8.47
CA ARG A 122 27.17 -6.49 -7.71
C ARG A 122 27.02 -6.73 -6.20
N LEU A 123 25.86 -6.41 -5.65
CA LEU A 123 25.61 -6.52 -4.21
C LEU A 123 25.48 -7.98 -3.77
N SER A 124 24.91 -8.86 -4.59
CA SER A 124 24.84 -10.29 -4.27
C SER A 124 26.24 -10.93 -4.13
N ALA A 125 27.28 -10.35 -4.76
CA ALA A 125 28.64 -10.85 -4.64
C ALA A 125 29.24 -10.67 -3.23
N TYR A 126 28.72 -9.76 -2.42
CA TYR A 126 29.14 -9.55 -1.03
C TYR A 126 28.47 -10.48 -0.03
N ALA A 127 27.47 -11.26 -0.44
CA ALA A 127 26.85 -12.24 0.44
C ALA A 127 27.78 -13.46 0.68
N ASP A 128 27.59 -14.11 1.82
CA ASP A 128 28.26 -15.36 2.15
C ASP A 128 27.86 -16.48 1.19
N THR A 129 28.73 -17.49 1.05
CA THR A 129 28.52 -18.65 0.16
C THR A 129 27.21 -19.37 0.47
N TYR A 130 26.84 -19.45 1.75
CA TYR A 130 25.57 -20.04 2.19
C TYR A 130 24.35 -19.35 1.54
N TRP A 131 24.28 -17.99 1.56
CA TRP A 131 23.17 -17.25 0.97
C TRP A 131 23.19 -17.25 -0.55
N LYS A 132 24.37 -17.30 -1.17
CA LYS A 132 24.52 -17.42 -2.62
C LYS A 132 23.94 -18.73 -3.16
N SER A 133 23.99 -19.82 -2.39
CA SER A 133 23.44 -21.12 -2.81
C SER A 133 21.92 -21.09 -3.03
N PHE A 134 21.20 -20.15 -2.40
CA PHE A 134 19.76 -19.93 -2.61
C PHE A 134 19.43 -19.02 -3.79
N GLY A 135 20.42 -18.47 -4.48
CA GLY A 135 20.26 -17.64 -5.67
C GLY A 135 20.55 -16.14 -5.45
N ILE A 136 20.73 -15.45 -6.56
CA ILE A 136 21.16 -14.04 -6.60
C ILE A 136 20.22 -13.12 -5.81
N MET A 137 18.90 -13.32 -5.92
CA MET A 137 17.91 -12.48 -5.25
C MET A 137 17.94 -12.63 -3.72
N VAL A 138 18.14 -13.86 -3.23
CA VAL A 138 18.27 -14.13 -1.79
C VAL A 138 19.55 -13.49 -1.24
N ALA A 139 20.67 -13.69 -1.93
CA ALA A 139 21.96 -13.11 -1.59
C ALA A 139 21.88 -11.57 -1.54
N TYR A 140 21.34 -10.95 -2.60
CA TYR A 140 21.12 -9.52 -2.67
C TYR A 140 20.27 -9.01 -1.50
N LYS A 141 19.12 -9.66 -1.23
CA LYS A 141 18.23 -9.26 -0.13
C LYS A 141 18.92 -9.35 1.21
N ARG A 142 19.74 -10.37 1.44
CA ARG A 142 20.50 -10.51 2.68
C ARG A 142 21.45 -9.33 2.90
N VAL A 143 22.21 -8.96 1.87
CA VAL A 143 23.16 -7.86 1.93
C VAL A 143 22.49 -6.51 2.17
N VAL A 144 21.40 -6.21 1.44
CA VAL A 144 20.72 -4.91 1.54
C VAL A 144 19.90 -4.77 2.82
N SER A 145 19.35 -5.89 3.35
CA SER A 145 18.49 -5.83 4.55
C SER A 145 19.25 -5.90 5.87
N TYR A 146 20.47 -6.47 5.87
CA TYR A 146 21.22 -6.75 7.10
C TYR A 146 22.70 -6.36 7.00
N GLY A 147 23.17 -5.87 5.85
CA GLY A 147 24.52 -5.39 5.65
C GLY A 147 24.57 -3.86 5.56
N ASP A 148 25.77 -3.31 5.71
CA ASP A 148 26.01 -1.87 5.64
C ASP A 148 26.24 -1.36 4.20
N ILE A 149 26.08 -2.24 3.20
CA ILE A 149 26.35 -1.90 1.80
C ILE A 149 25.07 -1.39 1.14
N MET A 150 25.11 -0.15 0.67
CA MET A 150 23.96 0.51 0.05
C MET A 150 23.99 0.39 -1.48
N ILE A 151 22.78 0.43 -2.06
CA ILE A 151 22.59 0.60 -3.51
C ILE A 151 23.13 1.96 -3.94
N ASN A 152 23.65 2.04 -5.16
CA ASN A 152 24.07 3.32 -5.74
C ASN A 152 22.94 4.36 -5.64
N PRO A 153 23.19 5.55 -5.01
CA PRO A 153 22.17 6.56 -4.79
C PRO A 153 21.47 7.02 -6.08
N VAL A 154 22.22 7.16 -7.19
CA VAL A 154 21.66 7.57 -8.49
C VAL A 154 20.67 6.54 -9.00
N VAL A 155 21.05 5.24 -8.98
CA VAL A 155 20.18 4.15 -9.42
C VAL A 155 18.93 4.06 -8.53
N ASN A 156 19.08 4.30 -7.23
CA ASN A 156 17.94 4.33 -6.31
C ASN A 156 16.97 5.49 -6.61
N GLN A 157 17.48 6.68 -6.95
CA GLN A 157 16.64 7.81 -7.37
C GLN A 157 15.94 7.53 -8.71
N MET A 158 16.66 6.98 -9.69
CA MET A 158 16.03 6.57 -10.95
C MET A 158 14.87 5.59 -10.73
N THR A 159 15.00 4.66 -9.79
CA THR A 159 13.95 3.70 -9.42
C THR A 159 12.70 4.42 -8.89
N LYS A 160 12.86 5.46 -8.07
CA LYS A 160 11.72 6.27 -7.57
C LYS A 160 10.97 6.96 -8.72
N VAL A 161 11.71 7.43 -9.74
CA VAL A 161 11.11 8.03 -10.94
C VAL A 161 10.31 6.98 -11.73
N VAL A 162 10.83 5.76 -11.90
CA VAL A 162 10.09 4.65 -12.56
C VAL A 162 8.81 4.33 -11.79
N TYR A 163 8.84 4.32 -10.47
CA TYR A 163 7.65 4.12 -9.65
C TYR A 163 6.62 5.23 -9.84
N SER A 164 7.07 6.49 -9.89
CA SER A 164 6.19 7.63 -10.15
C SER A 164 5.51 7.51 -11.51
N PHE A 165 6.25 7.09 -12.56
CA PHE A 165 5.65 6.82 -13.87
C PHE A 165 4.63 5.68 -13.80
N GLY A 166 4.91 4.59 -13.08
CA GLY A 166 3.95 3.50 -12.90
C GLY A 166 2.61 3.98 -12.34
N TYR A 167 2.63 4.80 -11.30
CA TYR A 167 1.42 5.38 -10.72
C TYR A 167 0.69 6.35 -11.66
N ILE A 168 1.41 7.25 -12.32
CA ILE A 168 0.82 8.21 -13.29
C ILE A 168 0.15 7.46 -14.44
N TYR A 169 0.82 6.46 -15.00
CA TYR A 169 0.29 5.71 -16.13
C TYR A 169 -0.87 4.78 -15.73
N MET A 170 -0.88 4.26 -14.51
CA MET A 170 -2.06 3.56 -13.96
C MET A 170 -3.28 4.50 -13.89
N TYR A 171 -3.09 5.73 -13.42
CA TYR A 171 -4.14 6.75 -13.42
C TYR A 171 -4.65 7.04 -14.84
N VAL A 172 -3.75 7.31 -15.81
CA VAL A 172 -4.11 7.58 -17.20
C VAL A 172 -4.87 6.40 -17.82
N PHE A 173 -4.40 5.18 -17.59
CA PHE A 173 -5.05 3.96 -18.07
C PHE A 173 -6.47 3.85 -17.53
N MET A 174 -6.65 3.95 -16.21
CA MET A 174 -7.96 3.89 -15.57
C MET A 174 -8.88 5.01 -16.05
N ASN A 175 -8.40 6.26 -16.10
CA ASN A 175 -9.16 7.40 -16.65
C ASN A 175 -9.67 7.10 -18.06
N ASN A 176 -8.81 6.61 -18.95
CA ASN A 176 -9.15 6.37 -20.34
C ASN A 176 -10.12 5.21 -20.53
N ILE A 177 -10.08 4.19 -19.65
CA ILE A 177 -11.09 3.12 -19.65
C ILE A 177 -12.49 3.69 -19.36
N PHE A 178 -12.60 4.61 -18.42
CA PHE A 178 -13.89 5.21 -18.03
C PHE A 178 -14.35 6.31 -18.99
N ALA A 179 -13.42 7.02 -19.64
CA ALA A 179 -13.71 8.02 -20.66
C ALA A 179 -14.24 7.40 -21.96
N SER A 180 -13.87 6.16 -22.28
CA SER A 180 -14.24 5.52 -23.55
C SER A 180 -15.62 4.88 -23.47
N LYS A 181 -16.45 5.16 -24.45
CA LYS A 181 -17.76 4.49 -24.69
C LYS A 181 -17.63 3.22 -25.55
N GLU A 182 -16.47 2.96 -26.12
CA GLU A 182 -16.22 1.87 -27.07
C GLU A 182 -16.04 0.50 -26.39
N LYS A 183 -16.42 -0.58 -27.08
CA LYS A 183 -16.24 -1.96 -26.58
C LYS A 183 -14.76 -2.36 -26.44
N LYS A 184 -13.85 -1.80 -27.27
CA LYS A 184 -12.40 -2.09 -27.29
C LYS A 184 -11.56 -1.11 -26.46
N ARG A 185 -12.12 -0.57 -25.39
CA ARG A 185 -11.45 0.45 -24.53
C ARG A 185 -10.12 0.01 -23.89
N ILE A 186 -9.98 -1.28 -23.57
CA ILE A 186 -8.75 -1.82 -22.96
C ILE A 186 -7.64 -1.89 -24.01
N THR A 187 -7.91 -2.50 -25.15
CA THR A 187 -6.92 -2.74 -26.22
C THR A 187 -6.34 -1.43 -26.77
N ARG A 188 -7.17 -0.40 -26.87
CA ARG A 188 -6.74 0.94 -27.37
C ARG A 188 -5.83 1.70 -26.41
N ASN A 189 -5.82 1.34 -25.12
CA ASN A 189 -5.03 2.00 -24.09
C ASN A 189 -3.95 1.09 -23.50
N ILE A 190 -3.68 -0.07 -24.12
CA ILE A 190 -2.73 -1.07 -23.62
C ILE A 190 -1.30 -0.52 -23.53
N GLU A 191 -0.94 0.45 -24.38
CA GLU A 191 0.36 1.11 -24.37
C GLU A 191 0.67 1.79 -23.03
N TYR A 192 -0.36 2.27 -22.32
CA TYR A 192 -0.20 2.90 -20.99
C TYR A 192 0.05 1.87 -19.87
N LEU A 193 -0.13 0.57 -20.13
CA LEU A 193 0.22 -0.48 -19.17
C LEU A 193 1.71 -0.84 -19.20
N ILE A 194 2.48 -0.44 -20.22
CA ILE A 194 3.90 -0.78 -20.32
C ILE A 194 4.69 -0.18 -19.15
N PRO A 195 4.59 1.13 -18.79
CA PRO A 195 5.26 1.66 -17.61
C PRO A 195 4.78 1.04 -16.29
N VAL A 196 3.51 0.63 -16.22
CA VAL A 196 2.97 -0.10 -15.06
C VAL A 196 3.62 -1.49 -14.94
N PHE A 197 3.81 -2.18 -16.06
CA PHE A 197 4.52 -3.46 -16.10
C PHE A 197 6.00 -3.30 -15.69
N LEU A 198 6.68 -2.26 -16.17
CA LEU A 198 8.05 -1.94 -15.75
C LEU A 198 8.15 -1.67 -14.24
N PHE A 199 7.16 -0.98 -13.65
CA PHE A 199 7.05 -0.83 -12.20
C PHE A 199 6.99 -2.20 -11.49
N ILE A 200 6.15 -3.12 -11.97
CA ILE A 200 6.00 -4.46 -11.36
C ILE A 200 7.32 -5.24 -11.45
N VAL A 201 7.95 -5.25 -12.62
CA VAL A 201 9.24 -5.93 -12.82
C VAL A 201 10.32 -5.33 -11.91
N MET A 202 10.39 -3.99 -11.81
CA MET A 202 11.31 -3.30 -10.92
C MET A 202 11.07 -3.68 -9.45
N SER A 203 9.82 -3.76 -9.01
CA SER A 203 9.46 -4.16 -7.65
C SER A 203 9.87 -5.59 -7.34
N ILE A 204 9.75 -6.51 -8.31
CA ILE A 204 10.21 -7.89 -8.18
C ILE A 204 11.73 -7.92 -8.04
N ILE A 205 12.48 -7.26 -8.91
CA ILE A 205 13.96 -7.21 -8.87
C ILE A 205 14.45 -6.53 -7.59
N LYS A 206 13.79 -5.50 -7.12
CA LYS A 206 14.07 -4.87 -5.81
C LYS A 206 13.73 -5.80 -4.63
N GLY A 207 12.93 -6.84 -4.88
CA GLY A 207 12.41 -7.74 -3.85
C GLY A 207 11.44 -7.06 -2.90
N ASN A 208 10.68 -6.05 -3.37
CA ASN A 208 9.71 -5.30 -2.57
C ASN A 208 8.28 -5.50 -3.09
N ARG A 209 7.60 -6.49 -2.57
CA ARG A 209 6.21 -6.79 -2.93
C ARG A 209 5.20 -5.77 -2.38
N VAL A 210 5.59 -4.97 -1.37
CA VAL A 210 4.72 -3.93 -0.82
C VAL A 210 4.40 -2.89 -1.89
N ASP A 211 5.35 -2.55 -2.76
CA ASP A 211 5.14 -1.62 -3.87
C ASP A 211 4.05 -2.14 -4.83
N ILE A 212 4.06 -3.45 -5.11
CA ILE A 212 3.04 -4.10 -5.97
C ILE A 212 1.67 -4.05 -5.29
N MET A 213 1.61 -4.33 -3.98
CA MET A 213 0.34 -4.22 -3.23
C MET A 213 -0.20 -2.78 -3.23
N GLN A 214 0.67 -1.78 -3.06
CA GLN A 214 0.29 -0.37 -3.14
C GLN A 214 -0.27 -0.02 -4.53
N LEU A 215 0.35 -0.53 -5.60
CA LEU A 215 -0.16 -0.34 -6.96
C LEU A 215 -1.54 -0.96 -7.15
N VAL A 216 -1.78 -2.17 -6.62
CA VAL A 216 -3.09 -2.84 -6.66
C VAL A 216 -4.14 -2.06 -5.87
N VAL A 217 -3.81 -1.62 -4.65
CA VAL A 217 -4.71 -0.79 -3.83
C VAL A 217 -5.05 0.51 -4.54
N MET A 218 -4.05 1.18 -5.13
CA MET A 218 -4.29 2.38 -5.95
C MET A 218 -5.21 2.09 -7.14
N ALA A 219 -5.00 0.97 -7.86
CA ALA A 219 -5.86 0.59 -8.99
C ALA A 219 -7.33 0.39 -8.56
N VAL A 220 -7.55 -0.27 -7.42
CA VAL A 220 -8.89 -0.47 -6.84
C VAL A 220 -9.52 0.86 -6.46
N PHE A 221 -8.76 1.75 -5.80
CA PHE A 221 -9.23 3.09 -5.42
C PHE A 221 -9.57 3.94 -6.65
N LEU A 222 -8.72 3.97 -7.67
CA LEU A 222 -8.97 4.69 -8.92
C LEU A 222 -10.20 4.14 -9.64
N TYR A 223 -10.35 2.81 -9.69
CA TYR A 223 -11.55 2.20 -10.26
C TYR A 223 -12.82 2.66 -9.54
N TYR A 224 -12.81 2.65 -8.21
CA TYR A 224 -13.92 3.13 -7.38
C TYR A 224 -14.21 4.61 -7.65
N MET A 225 -13.18 5.46 -7.62
CA MET A 225 -13.31 6.90 -7.86
C MET A 225 -13.90 7.21 -9.24
N PHE A 226 -13.37 6.62 -10.31
CA PHE A 226 -13.87 6.86 -11.67
C PHE A 226 -15.27 6.29 -11.88
N LEU A 227 -15.58 5.16 -11.24
CA LEU A 227 -16.94 4.62 -11.28
C LEU A 227 -17.94 5.63 -10.68
N HIS A 228 -17.66 6.15 -9.48
CA HIS A 228 -18.54 7.12 -8.82
C HIS A 228 -18.61 8.45 -9.56
N ARG A 229 -17.53 8.92 -10.17
CA ARG A 229 -17.57 10.08 -11.07
C ARG A 229 -18.53 9.88 -12.24
N LYS A 230 -18.64 8.66 -12.76
CA LYS A 230 -19.52 8.35 -13.90
C LYS A 230 -20.99 8.16 -13.51
N ILE A 231 -21.25 7.48 -12.37
CA ILE A 231 -22.62 7.13 -11.96
C ILE A 231 -23.22 8.11 -10.94
N GLY A 232 -22.41 9.03 -10.40
CA GLY A 232 -22.75 9.92 -9.28
C GLY A 232 -22.45 9.31 -7.92
N TRP A 233 -22.09 10.15 -6.96
CA TRP A 233 -21.71 9.75 -5.59
C TRP A 233 -22.86 9.32 -4.69
N ASN A 234 -24.10 9.48 -5.16
CA ASN A 234 -25.31 9.10 -4.40
C ASN A 234 -25.66 7.60 -4.49
N LYS A 235 -24.93 6.84 -5.32
CA LYS A 235 -25.21 5.41 -5.51
C LYS A 235 -24.27 4.58 -4.65
N HIS A 236 -24.82 3.81 -3.74
CA HIS A 236 -24.06 2.86 -2.93
C HIS A 236 -23.50 1.71 -3.77
N ILE A 237 -22.39 1.15 -3.31
CA ILE A 237 -21.79 -0.05 -3.92
C ILE A 237 -22.79 -1.21 -3.80
N SER A 238 -23.08 -1.86 -4.93
CA SER A 238 -23.93 -3.04 -4.91
C SER A 238 -23.23 -4.21 -4.21
N GLY A 239 -24.00 -5.07 -3.52
CA GLY A 239 -23.44 -6.27 -2.87
C GLY A 239 -22.66 -7.20 -3.83
N LYS A 240 -22.99 -7.19 -5.15
CA LYS A 240 -22.24 -7.90 -6.17
C LYS A 240 -20.84 -7.34 -6.37
N MET A 241 -20.67 -6.02 -6.29
CA MET A 241 -19.35 -5.38 -6.39
C MET A 241 -18.51 -5.64 -5.14
N LEU A 242 -19.13 -5.61 -3.96
CA LEU A 242 -18.45 -5.95 -2.70
C LEU A 242 -17.92 -7.39 -2.72
N LYS A 243 -18.74 -8.35 -3.19
CA LYS A 243 -18.28 -9.75 -3.36
C LYS A 243 -17.08 -9.85 -4.31
N LYS A 244 -17.10 -9.15 -5.46
CA LYS A 244 -15.95 -9.12 -6.38
C LYS A 244 -14.70 -8.53 -5.74
N ALA A 245 -14.85 -7.44 -4.98
CA ALA A 245 -13.72 -6.82 -4.27
C ALA A 245 -13.10 -7.78 -3.23
N ILE A 246 -13.92 -8.51 -2.47
CA ILE A 246 -13.47 -9.53 -1.52
C ILE A 246 -12.71 -10.66 -2.24
N VAL A 247 -13.24 -11.18 -3.37
CA VAL A 247 -12.56 -12.22 -4.15
C VAL A 247 -11.20 -11.74 -4.66
N ILE A 248 -11.14 -10.52 -5.21
CA ILE A 248 -9.88 -9.91 -5.69
C ILE A 248 -8.89 -9.77 -4.52
N PHE A 249 -9.36 -9.34 -3.35
CA PHE A 249 -8.54 -9.21 -2.15
C PHE A 249 -7.95 -10.55 -1.70
N VAL A 250 -8.78 -11.61 -1.66
CA VAL A 250 -8.32 -12.96 -1.29
C VAL A 250 -7.29 -13.50 -2.29
N ILE A 251 -7.54 -13.33 -3.61
CA ILE A 251 -6.58 -13.70 -4.64
C ILE A 251 -5.27 -12.90 -4.46
N GLY A 252 -5.37 -11.60 -4.17
CA GLY A 252 -4.22 -10.75 -3.89
C GLY A 252 -3.40 -11.24 -2.69
N MET A 253 -4.04 -11.68 -1.60
CA MET A 253 -3.37 -12.26 -0.44
C MET A 253 -2.64 -13.57 -0.78
N ILE A 254 -3.26 -14.44 -1.57
CA ILE A 254 -2.65 -15.69 -2.02
C ILE A 254 -1.41 -15.38 -2.87
N LEU A 255 -1.53 -14.50 -3.86
CA LEU A 255 -0.41 -14.06 -4.68
C LEU A 255 0.71 -13.43 -3.84
N PHE A 256 0.35 -12.58 -2.88
CA PHE A 256 1.32 -11.96 -1.96
C PHE A 256 2.13 -12.99 -1.17
N TYR A 257 1.49 -14.08 -0.74
CA TYR A 257 2.17 -15.16 -0.04
C TYR A 257 3.15 -15.90 -0.95
N TYR A 258 2.73 -16.32 -2.14
CA TYR A 258 3.59 -17.06 -3.08
C TYR A 258 4.70 -16.19 -3.66
N MET A 259 4.49 -14.88 -3.79
CA MET A 259 5.55 -13.96 -4.22
C MET A 259 6.76 -13.91 -3.27
N LYS A 260 6.65 -14.41 -2.01
CA LYS A 260 7.79 -14.43 -1.09
C LYS A 260 9.00 -15.16 -1.66
N GLU A 261 8.77 -16.29 -2.32
CA GLU A 261 9.84 -17.11 -2.92
C GLU A 261 10.48 -16.42 -4.11
N LEU A 262 9.67 -15.78 -4.98
CA LEU A 262 10.13 -15.04 -6.16
C LEU A 262 11.06 -13.89 -5.82
N ILE A 263 10.87 -13.24 -4.67
CA ILE A 263 11.67 -12.09 -4.23
C ILE A 263 12.78 -12.46 -3.24
N GLY A 264 13.09 -13.76 -3.10
CA GLY A 264 14.21 -14.25 -2.28
C GLY A 264 13.98 -14.13 -0.78
N ARG A 265 12.73 -14.16 -0.29
CA ARG A 265 12.44 -14.25 1.15
C ARG A 265 12.20 -15.69 1.55
N VAL A 266 13.06 -16.21 2.41
CA VAL A 266 12.86 -17.51 3.05
C VAL A 266 12.08 -17.30 4.34
N SER A 267 10.92 -17.93 4.46
CA SER A 267 10.11 -17.92 5.68
C SER A 267 9.49 -19.29 5.90
N SER A 268 9.66 -19.84 7.11
CA SER A 268 9.08 -21.11 7.55
C SER A 268 7.61 -20.99 7.97
N LEU A 269 7.07 -19.76 8.03
CA LEU A 269 5.69 -19.52 8.46
C LEU A 269 4.69 -20.06 7.45
N ASN A 270 3.63 -20.67 7.95
CA ASN A 270 2.50 -21.08 7.13
C ASN A 270 1.73 -19.84 6.59
N PHE A 271 0.79 -20.07 5.65
CA PHE A 271 0.04 -18.99 5.01
C PHE A 271 -0.68 -18.09 6.02
N PHE A 272 -1.38 -18.67 6.98
CA PHE A 272 -2.18 -17.90 7.94
C PHE A 272 -1.31 -17.11 8.90
N GLU A 273 -0.29 -17.72 9.49
CA GLU A 273 0.68 -17.04 10.36
C GLU A 273 1.34 -15.89 9.66
N TYR A 274 1.73 -16.11 8.41
CA TYR A 274 2.37 -15.10 7.59
C TYR A 274 1.47 -13.90 7.35
N ILE A 275 0.22 -14.11 6.95
CA ILE A 275 -0.75 -13.03 6.74
C ILE A 275 -1.11 -12.33 8.05
N MET A 276 -1.32 -13.08 9.15
CA MET A 276 -1.58 -12.50 10.46
C MET A 276 -0.44 -11.59 10.91
N GLN A 277 0.83 -11.99 10.68
CA GLN A 277 1.98 -11.17 11.03
C GLN A 277 2.01 -9.85 10.25
N TYR A 278 1.59 -9.84 8.97
CA TYR A 278 1.53 -8.60 8.19
C TYR A 278 0.38 -7.68 8.60
N ILE A 279 -0.76 -8.23 9.01
CA ILE A 279 -1.92 -7.44 9.40
C ILE A 279 -1.78 -6.94 10.85
N GLY A 280 -1.51 -7.83 11.79
CA GLY A 280 -1.54 -7.53 13.23
C GLY A 280 -0.16 -7.22 13.84
N GLY A 281 0.92 -7.67 13.20
CA GLY A 281 2.29 -7.52 13.73
C GLY A 281 2.74 -6.05 13.84
N SER A 282 2.17 -5.16 13.02
CA SER A 282 2.42 -3.72 13.09
C SER A 282 2.04 -3.12 14.45
N ILE A 283 1.00 -3.64 15.10
CA ILE A 283 0.58 -3.20 16.44
C ILE A 283 1.62 -3.60 17.49
N GLN A 284 2.15 -4.84 17.41
CA GLN A 284 3.20 -5.29 18.30
C GLN A 284 4.50 -4.51 18.08
N LEU A 285 4.88 -4.25 16.83
CA LEU A 285 6.06 -3.47 16.51
C LEU A 285 5.97 -2.05 17.07
N LEU A 286 4.84 -1.38 16.87
CA LEU A 286 4.58 -0.06 17.45
C LEU A 286 4.65 -0.09 18.98
N ASN A 287 4.04 -1.12 19.59
CA ASN A 287 4.05 -1.27 21.03
C ASN A 287 5.46 -1.49 21.60
N GLN A 288 6.28 -2.29 20.94
CA GLN A 288 7.67 -2.52 21.29
C GLN A 288 8.47 -1.21 21.16
N TYR A 289 8.35 -0.55 20.02
CA TYR A 289 8.99 0.75 19.79
C TYR A 289 8.67 1.77 20.88
N MET A 290 7.39 1.85 21.30
CA MET A 290 6.96 2.77 22.36
C MET A 290 7.46 2.39 23.75
N LYS A 291 7.73 1.11 24.00
CA LYS A 291 8.35 0.63 25.26
C LYS A 291 9.84 0.93 25.27
N ASP A 292 10.55 0.62 24.19
CA ASP A 292 12.00 0.74 24.10
C ASP A 292 12.45 2.21 24.11
N HIS A 293 11.70 3.11 23.45
CA HIS A 293 11.99 4.55 23.37
C HIS A 293 11.36 5.37 24.51
N SER A 294 10.81 4.72 25.54
CA SER A 294 10.26 5.43 26.68
C SER A 294 11.31 6.16 27.53
N GLN A 295 12.59 5.83 27.37
CA GLN A 295 13.73 6.38 28.09
C GLN A 295 14.74 7.11 27.18
N SER A 296 14.53 7.13 25.87
CA SER A 296 15.52 7.68 24.96
C SER A 296 15.40 9.19 24.80
N ASN A 297 16.56 9.80 24.61
CA ASN A 297 16.81 11.21 24.38
C ASN A 297 15.84 11.80 23.35
N VAL A 298 15.42 13.02 23.60
CA VAL A 298 14.64 13.83 22.67
C VAL A 298 15.43 13.92 21.36
N VAL A 299 14.96 13.22 20.34
CA VAL A 299 15.51 13.36 18.99
C VAL A 299 15.13 14.75 18.50
N PRO A 300 16.09 15.61 18.09
CA PRO A 300 15.77 16.94 17.59
C PRO A 300 14.78 16.87 16.43
N PHE A 301 13.86 17.83 16.42
CA PHE A 301 12.85 17.92 15.35
C PHE A 301 13.57 18.07 14.00
N GLY A 302 13.38 17.07 13.13
CA GLY A 302 14.02 17.03 11.80
C GLY A 302 14.96 15.85 11.57
N GLU A 303 15.58 15.23 12.58
CA GLU A 303 16.44 14.05 12.39
C GLU A 303 15.66 12.78 11.97
N THR A 304 14.35 12.76 12.22
CA THR A 304 13.48 11.66 11.78
C THR A 304 13.01 11.78 10.32
N LEU A 305 13.34 12.89 9.64
CA LEU A 305 12.92 13.17 8.27
C LEU A 305 14.00 12.85 7.22
N THR A 306 15.16 12.43 7.64
CA THR A 306 16.26 11.95 6.79
C THR A 306 16.25 10.44 6.72
#